data_6aaa78e2924bbeec35c866f77b450436
#
_entry.id   6aaa78e2924bbeec35c866f77b450436
#
_cell.length_a   1.000
_cell.length_b   1.000
_cell.length_c   1.000
_cell.angle_alpha   90.00
_cell.angle_beta   90.00
_cell.angle_gamma   90.00
#
_symmetry.space_group_name_H-M   'P 1'
#
loop_
_entity.id
_entity.type
_entity.pdbx_description
1 polymer ?
#
loop_
_entity_poly.entity_id
_entity_poly.type
_entity_poly.pdbx_seq_one_letter_code
_entity_poly.pdbx_strand_id
1 'polypeptide(L)'
;MGQGVQVDAKNLSIQSVQDRETYQSKQQNASAQVTVGYGFSASGDYSQSKINAEHQSVSEQSGIYAGDAGYQVNVKQHTQLDGGIITSSQSAEDNGKNRFGTGTLAHSDIQNHSHYEGESFGLGASVAVSGKTLGQGEQNNPQESHLKTVADKNGTSSSVGYGSDSDNQSSVTRSGINIQNIRITDEAAQIQLTGKTAAQTKADIYTNKEQRLQLQRVVEYGKNLNIKVKITEIE
;
A
#
# COMPACT_ATOMS: atom_id res chain seq x y z
N MET A 1 20.60 -28.84 -0.07
CA MET A 1 20.02 -29.46 1.13
C MET A 1 19.66 -28.34 2.10
N GLY A 2 18.37 -28.17 2.37
CA GLY A 2 17.89 -27.13 3.29
C GLY A 2 18.21 -27.53 4.73
N GLN A 3 18.67 -26.56 5.53
CA GLN A 3 18.99 -26.78 6.93
C GLN A 3 17.71 -26.96 7.75
N GLY A 4 17.77 -27.84 8.77
CA GLY A 4 16.73 -27.97 9.78
C GLY A 4 16.85 -26.87 10.84
N VAL A 5 15.73 -26.56 11.49
CA VAL A 5 15.70 -25.62 12.63
C VAL A 5 15.30 -26.37 13.88
N GLN A 6 16.06 -26.18 14.96
CA GLN A 6 15.74 -26.69 16.29
C GLN A 6 15.62 -25.53 17.27
N VAL A 7 14.50 -25.49 18.00
CA VAL A 7 14.22 -24.48 19.03
C VAL A 7 13.76 -25.19 20.31
N ASP A 8 14.48 -24.95 21.39
CA ASP A 8 14.10 -25.36 22.75
C ASP A 8 14.04 -24.11 23.63
N ALA A 9 12.84 -23.69 24.00
CA ALA A 9 12.62 -22.45 24.73
C ALA A 9 11.62 -22.60 25.87
N LYS A 10 11.65 -21.67 26.82
CA LYS A 10 10.61 -21.55 27.85
C LYS A 10 9.35 -20.91 27.27
N ASN A 11 9.50 -19.80 26.56
CA ASN A 11 8.47 -19.09 25.86
C ASN A 11 8.97 -18.74 24.45
N LEU A 12 8.06 -18.64 23.49
CA LEU A 12 8.34 -18.22 22.14
C LEU A 12 7.33 -17.13 21.74
N SER A 13 7.82 -16.00 21.28
CA SER A 13 6.98 -14.94 20.70
C SER A 13 7.52 -14.58 19.32
N ILE A 14 6.64 -14.62 18.32
CA ILE A 14 6.94 -14.21 16.95
C ILE A 14 5.90 -13.16 16.56
N GLN A 15 6.36 -11.95 16.35
CA GLN A 15 5.51 -10.82 15.96
C GLN A 15 6.01 -10.22 14.66
N SER A 16 5.15 -10.09 13.67
CA SER A 16 5.41 -9.32 12.47
C SER A 16 5.15 -7.85 12.74
N VAL A 17 5.98 -7.00 12.18
CA VAL A 17 5.87 -5.56 12.31
C VAL A 17 5.30 -4.99 11.01
N GLN A 18 4.36 -4.07 11.12
CA GLN A 18 3.84 -3.34 9.97
C GLN A 18 4.74 -2.15 9.67
N ASP A 19 5.14 -2.03 8.42
CA ASP A 19 5.72 -0.81 7.89
C ASP A 19 4.60 0.21 7.69
N ARG A 20 4.86 1.44 8.09
CA ARG A 20 3.92 2.54 7.94
C ARG A 20 4.52 3.61 7.07
N GLU A 21 3.84 3.92 5.99
CA GLU A 21 4.18 5.03 5.11
C GLU A 21 3.00 6.01 5.06
N THR A 22 3.31 7.27 5.25
CA THR A 22 2.31 8.34 5.13
C THR A 22 2.84 9.35 4.12
N TYR A 23 2.08 9.58 3.07
CA TYR A 23 2.41 10.58 2.06
C TYR A 23 1.36 11.67 2.07
N GLN A 24 1.81 12.91 2.21
CA GLN A 24 0.96 14.09 2.11
C GLN A 24 1.59 15.07 1.12
N SER A 25 0.85 15.41 0.10
CA SER A 25 1.25 16.42 -0.86
C SER A 25 0.17 17.48 -0.98
N LYS A 26 0.60 18.73 -0.97
CA LYS A 26 -0.25 19.88 -1.23
C LYS A 26 0.44 20.76 -2.25
N GLN A 27 -0.13 20.86 -3.42
CA GLN A 27 0.36 21.73 -4.48
C GLN A 27 -0.63 22.86 -4.72
N GLN A 28 -0.10 24.07 -4.87
CA GLN A 28 -0.86 25.24 -5.27
C GLN A 28 -0.10 25.94 -6.36
N ASN A 29 -0.76 26.18 -7.48
CA ASN A 29 -0.20 26.93 -8.59
C ASN A 29 -1.10 28.12 -8.88
N ALA A 30 -0.49 29.28 -9.04
CA ALA A 30 -1.19 30.47 -9.50
C ALA A 30 -0.37 31.09 -10.64
N SER A 31 -1.00 31.37 -11.75
CA SER A 31 -0.39 32.02 -12.88
C SER A 31 -1.22 33.23 -13.31
N ALA A 32 -0.54 34.26 -13.76
CA ALA A 32 -1.17 35.42 -14.36
C ALA A 32 -0.34 35.85 -15.58
N GLN A 33 -1.00 36.08 -16.68
CA GLN A 33 -0.36 36.54 -17.90
C GLN A 33 -1.10 37.76 -18.45
N VAL A 34 -0.36 38.78 -18.81
CA VAL A 34 -0.88 39.97 -19.48
C VAL A 34 -0.11 40.15 -20.77
N THR A 35 -0.82 40.30 -21.88
CA THR A 35 -0.22 40.58 -23.17
C THR A 35 -0.80 41.89 -23.69
N VAL A 36 0.08 42.79 -24.05
CA VAL A 36 -0.26 44.13 -24.59
C VAL A 36 0.41 44.29 -25.96
N GLY A 37 -0.34 44.67 -26.95
CA GLY A 37 0.14 44.87 -28.33
C GLY A 37 -0.92 45.61 -29.14
N TYR A 38 -1.26 45.10 -30.29
CA TYR A 38 -2.41 45.59 -31.06
C TYR A 38 -3.77 45.27 -30.40
N GLY A 39 -3.76 44.62 -29.30
CA GLY A 39 -4.86 44.28 -28.41
C GLY A 39 -4.38 44.07 -26.99
N PHE A 40 -5.29 43.75 -26.11
CA PHE A 40 -5.04 43.45 -24.72
C PHE A 40 -5.60 42.07 -24.41
N SER A 41 -4.80 41.24 -23.76
CA SER A 41 -5.35 40.04 -23.14
C SER A 41 -4.76 39.87 -21.73
N ALA A 42 -5.59 39.40 -20.83
CA ALA A 42 -5.20 39.02 -19.49
C ALA A 42 -5.80 37.66 -19.18
N SER A 43 -5.00 36.79 -18.60
CA SER A 43 -5.47 35.49 -18.10
C SER A 43 -4.88 35.21 -16.72
N GLY A 44 -5.61 34.48 -15.95
CA GLY A 44 -5.16 34.01 -14.65
C GLY A 44 -5.70 32.62 -14.40
N ASP A 45 -4.85 31.75 -13.86
CA ASP A 45 -5.19 30.40 -13.50
C ASP A 45 -4.77 30.15 -12.05
N TYR A 46 -5.61 29.46 -11.33
CA TYR A 46 -5.33 28.96 -10.00
C TYR A 46 -5.66 27.49 -9.95
N SER A 47 -4.75 26.68 -9.48
CA SER A 47 -5.00 25.27 -9.22
C SER A 47 -4.47 24.85 -7.85
N GLN A 48 -5.19 23.98 -7.21
CA GLN A 48 -4.82 23.37 -5.97
C GLN A 48 -5.04 21.86 -6.09
N SER A 49 -4.04 21.08 -5.68
CA SER A 49 -4.21 19.65 -5.49
C SER A 49 -3.73 19.23 -4.10
N LYS A 50 -4.41 18.28 -3.53
CA LYS A 50 -4.08 17.70 -2.24
C LYS A 50 -4.15 16.19 -2.37
N ILE A 51 -3.10 15.51 -1.96
CA ILE A 51 -3.01 14.06 -1.95
C ILE A 51 -2.66 13.63 -0.54
N ASN A 52 -3.45 12.74 0.01
CA ASN A 52 -3.17 12.03 1.26
C ASN A 52 -3.12 10.55 0.93
N ALA A 53 -2.05 9.88 1.32
CA ALA A 53 -1.96 8.44 1.24
C ALA A 53 -1.40 7.90 2.56
N GLU A 54 -1.99 6.83 3.05
CA GLU A 54 -1.54 6.11 4.22
C GLU A 54 -1.48 4.63 3.86
N HIS A 55 -0.32 4.02 4.09
CA HIS A 55 -0.09 2.61 3.88
C HIS A 55 0.46 1.99 5.16
N GLN A 56 -0.16 0.91 5.60
CA GLN A 56 0.26 0.14 6.76
C GLN A 56 0.16 -1.34 6.42
N SER A 57 1.30 -2.00 6.28
CA SER A 57 1.36 -3.38 5.82
C SER A 57 2.61 -4.09 6.34
N VAL A 58 2.47 -5.38 6.56
CA VAL A 58 3.63 -6.25 6.83
C VAL A 58 4.31 -6.55 5.51
N SER A 59 5.51 -5.99 5.30
CA SER A 59 6.32 -6.24 4.10
C SER A 59 7.04 -7.59 4.17
N GLU A 60 7.56 -7.94 5.35
CA GLU A 60 8.20 -9.22 5.61
C GLU A 60 7.58 -9.86 6.86
N GLN A 61 6.98 -11.02 6.68
CA GLN A 61 6.39 -11.76 7.78
C GLN A 61 7.48 -12.38 8.64
N SER A 62 7.46 -12.07 9.94
CA SER A 62 8.37 -12.65 10.92
C SER A 62 8.09 -14.14 11.12
N GLY A 63 9.13 -14.96 11.21
CA GLY A 63 8.88 -16.38 11.36
C GLY A 63 10.12 -17.26 11.49
N ILE A 64 9.85 -18.54 11.68
CA ILE A 64 10.82 -19.62 11.57
C ILE A 64 10.63 -20.28 10.21
N TYR A 65 11.66 -20.23 9.39
CA TYR A 65 11.69 -20.79 8.05
C TYR A 65 12.71 -21.90 7.95
N ALA A 66 12.25 -23.15 7.95
CA ALA A 66 13.11 -24.32 7.81
C ALA A 66 13.15 -24.82 6.36
N GLY A 67 14.24 -25.46 5.99
CA GLY A 67 14.39 -26.13 4.69
C GLY A 67 13.85 -27.56 4.70
N ASP A 68 14.45 -28.42 3.86
CA ASP A 68 14.00 -29.82 3.64
C ASP A 68 14.22 -30.73 4.85
N ALA A 69 15.03 -30.31 5.82
CA ALA A 69 15.21 -31.04 7.08
C ALA A 69 14.08 -30.75 8.10
N GLY A 70 13.20 -29.77 7.81
CA GLY A 70 12.07 -29.43 8.65
C GLY A 70 12.48 -28.70 9.93
N TYR A 71 11.55 -28.58 10.88
CA TYR A 71 11.80 -27.97 12.17
C TYR A 71 11.37 -28.86 13.34
N GLN A 72 12.05 -28.63 14.48
CA GLN A 72 11.70 -29.18 15.78
C GLN A 72 11.62 -28.02 16.77
N VAL A 73 10.40 -27.61 17.10
CA VAL A 73 10.14 -26.51 18.04
C VAL A 73 9.47 -27.08 19.28
N ASN A 74 10.13 -26.89 20.43
CA ASN A 74 9.63 -27.32 21.72
C ASN A 74 9.64 -26.13 22.69
N VAL A 75 8.46 -25.70 23.09
CA VAL A 75 8.25 -24.57 23.99
C VAL A 75 7.62 -25.07 25.28
N LYS A 76 8.29 -24.87 26.41
CA LYS A 76 7.83 -25.45 27.68
C LYS A 76 6.55 -24.81 28.21
N GLN A 77 6.36 -23.50 28.00
CA GLN A 77 5.23 -22.76 28.57
C GLN A 77 4.33 -22.21 27.49
N HIS A 78 4.65 -21.08 26.91
CA HIS A 78 3.75 -20.33 26.04
C HIS A 78 4.36 -19.99 24.69
N THR A 79 3.54 -20.11 23.63
CA THR A 79 3.86 -19.59 22.31
C THR A 79 2.81 -18.54 21.91
N GLN A 80 3.29 -17.35 21.53
CA GLN A 80 2.51 -16.25 20.97
C GLN A 80 2.92 -16.01 19.52
N LEU A 81 1.94 -16.00 18.60
CA LEU A 81 2.16 -15.63 17.22
C LEU A 81 1.23 -14.46 16.85
N ASP A 82 1.81 -13.32 16.49
CA ASP A 82 1.07 -12.14 16.01
C ASP A 82 1.48 -11.86 14.56
N GLY A 83 0.68 -12.33 13.61
CA GLY A 83 1.08 -12.38 12.20
C GLY A 83 2.34 -13.22 11.96
N GLY A 84 2.73 -14.06 12.92
CA GLY A 84 3.96 -14.86 12.89
C GLY A 84 3.76 -16.21 12.22
N ILE A 85 4.81 -16.75 11.58
CA ILE A 85 4.74 -18.03 10.89
C ILE A 85 5.86 -18.98 11.31
N ILE A 86 5.52 -20.27 11.42
CA ILE A 86 6.49 -21.35 11.57
C ILE A 86 6.27 -22.31 10.39
N THR A 87 7.24 -22.38 9.48
CA THR A 87 7.09 -23.10 8.24
C THR A 87 8.37 -23.80 7.79
N SER A 88 8.23 -24.75 6.90
CA SER A 88 9.32 -25.47 6.25
C SER A 88 9.03 -25.64 4.76
N SER A 89 9.97 -26.28 4.04
CA SER A 89 9.69 -26.71 2.68
C SER A 89 8.54 -27.72 2.62
N GLN A 90 7.87 -27.79 1.46
CA GLN A 90 6.81 -28.78 1.21
C GLN A 90 7.33 -30.21 1.40
N SER A 91 8.56 -30.47 0.96
CA SER A 91 9.21 -31.79 1.14
C SER A 91 9.33 -32.19 2.62
N ALA A 92 9.68 -31.24 3.50
CA ALA A 92 9.78 -31.52 4.93
C ALA A 92 8.40 -31.83 5.55
N GLU A 93 7.37 -31.11 5.13
CA GLU A 93 6.01 -31.34 5.59
C GLU A 93 5.47 -32.70 5.10
N ASP A 94 5.59 -33.01 3.81
CA ASP A 94 5.13 -34.26 3.21
C ASP A 94 5.84 -35.49 3.82
N ASN A 95 7.10 -35.34 4.22
CA ASN A 95 7.88 -36.37 4.88
C ASN A 95 7.73 -36.37 6.42
N GLY A 96 6.84 -35.57 7.00
CA GLY A 96 6.55 -35.53 8.42
C GLY A 96 7.72 -35.13 9.30
N LYS A 97 8.65 -34.29 8.78
CA LYS A 97 9.85 -33.87 9.51
C LYS A 97 9.61 -32.72 10.49
N ASN A 98 8.43 -32.09 10.40
CA ASN A 98 8.07 -30.97 11.28
C ASN A 98 7.55 -31.47 12.63
N ARG A 99 7.98 -30.84 13.70
CA ARG A 99 7.48 -31.07 15.06
C ARG A 99 7.29 -29.75 15.78
N PHE A 100 6.11 -29.56 16.36
CA PHE A 100 5.79 -28.39 17.18
C PHE A 100 5.08 -28.82 18.46
N GLY A 101 5.63 -28.40 19.60
CA GLY A 101 5.06 -28.64 20.92
C GLY A 101 5.16 -27.38 21.79
N THR A 102 4.10 -27.09 22.52
CA THR A 102 4.06 -25.95 23.46
C THR A 102 3.14 -26.26 24.63
N GLY A 103 3.31 -25.55 25.76
CA GLY A 103 2.34 -25.61 26.87
C GLY A 103 1.00 -25.04 26.45
N THR A 104 1.02 -23.77 26.01
CA THR A 104 -0.15 -23.04 25.49
C THR A 104 0.21 -22.30 24.20
N LEU A 105 -0.79 -22.04 23.34
CA LEU A 105 -0.64 -21.35 22.08
C LEU A 105 -1.71 -20.28 21.93
N ALA A 106 -1.28 -19.03 21.75
CA ALA A 106 -2.14 -17.95 21.34
C ALA A 106 -1.66 -17.36 20.01
N HIS A 107 -2.58 -16.90 19.20
CA HIS A 107 -2.27 -16.28 17.93
C HIS A 107 -3.25 -15.18 17.57
N SER A 108 -2.79 -14.21 16.80
CA SER A 108 -3.59 -13.16 16.19
C SER A 108 -3.11 -12.89 14.77
N ASP A 109 -4.01 -12.43 13.93
CA ASP A 109 -3.71 -11.97 12.58
C ASP A 109 -3.56 -10.45 12.59
N ILE A 110 -2.76 -9.92 11.66
CA ILE A 110 -2.52 -8.47 11.52
C ILE A 110 -3.32 -7.96 10.32
N GLN A 111 -4.16 -6.95 10.56
CA GLN A 111 -4.89 -6.27 9.50
C GLN A 111 -4.00 -5.22 8.84
N ASN A 112 -3.82 -5.33 7.53
CA ASN A 112 -3.12 -4.35 6.72
C ASN A 112 -4.13 -3.47 5.99
N HIS A 113 -3.81 -2.20 5.83
CA HIS A 113 -4.65 -1.29 5.09
C HIS A 113 -3.81 -0.31 4.27
N SER A 114 -4.38 0.14 3.17
CA SER A 114 -3.87 1.22 2.35
C SER A 114 -5.04 2.12 2.00
N HIS A 115 -4.87 3.40 2.25
CA HIS A 115 -5.85 4.43 1.94
C HIS A 115 -5.19 5.51 1.08
N TYR A 116 -5.88 5.91 0.02
CA TYR A 116 -5.47 6.99 -0.85
C TYR A 116 -6.66 7.92 -1.06
N GLU A 117 -6.42 9.22 -0.94
CA GLU A 117 -7.38 10.28 -1.21
C GLU A 117 -6.70 11.42 -1.97
N GLY A 118 -7.22 11.74 -3.12
CA GLY A 118 -6.76 12.83 -3.97
C GLY A 118 -7.89 13.81 -4.27
N GLU A 119 -7.64 15.09 -4.06
CA GLU A 119 -8.56 16.17 -4.43
C GLU A 119 -7.82 17.18 -5.31
N SER A 120 -8.48 17.65 -6.35
CA SER A 120 -7.98 18.72 -7.20
C SER A 120 -9.07 19.74 -7.49
N PHE A 121 -8.65 21.00 -7.51
CA PHE A 121 -9.52 22.13 -7.83
C PHE A 121 -8.77 23.09 -8.75
N GLY A 122 -9.43 23.58 -9.78
CA GLY A 122 -8.86 24.54 -10.71
C GLY A 122 -9.84 25.63 -11.07
N LEU A 123 -9.35 26.84 -11.16
CA LEU A 123 -10.06 28.02 -11.67
C LEU A 123 -9.23 28.68 -12.76
N GLY A 124 -9.83 29.04 -13.86
CA GLY A 124 -9.21 29.83 -14.91
C GLY A 124 -10.13 30.96 -15.35
N ALA A 125 -9.57 32.13 -15.59
CA ALA A 125 -10.28 33.24 -16.17
C ALA A 125 -9.41 33.95 -17.21
N SER A 126 -10.01 34.35 -18.33
CA SER A 126 -9.33 35.16 -19.32
C SER A 126 -10.24 36.23 -19.91
N VAL A 127 -9.62 37.32 -20.26
CA VAL A 127 -10.26 38.42 -21.04
C VAL A 127 -9.36 38.79 -22.20
N ALA A 128 -9.96 38.97 -23.36
CA ALA A 128 -9.25 39.41 -24.54
C ALA A 128 -10.04 40.55 -25.23
N VAL A 129 -9.33 41.59 -25.63
CA VAL A 129 -9.87 42.73 -26.37
C VAL A 129 -9.00 42.96 -27.58
N SER A 130 -9.58 42.89 -28.78
CA SER A 130 -8.82 43.11 -30.01
C SER A 130 -8.54 44.59 -30.25
N GLY A 131 -7.41 44.90 -30.87
CA GLY A 131 -7.00 46.27 -31.16
C GLY A 131 -7.95 47.05 -32.07
N LYS A 132 -8.80 46.36 -32.81
CA LYS A 132 -9.86 46.98 -33.64
C LYS A 132 -10.94 47.68 -32.83
N THR A 133 -11.12 47.30 -31.57
CA THR A 133 -12.10 47.92 -30.66
C THR A 133 -11.55 49.19 -29.96
N LEU A 134 -10.27 49.44 -30.05
CA LEU A 134 -9.66 50.64 -29.44
C LEU A 134 -9.58 51.84 -30.37
N GLY A 135 -10.30 51.85 -31.46
CA GLY A 135 -10.57 53.07 -32.25
C GLY A 135 -9.49 53.46 -33.23
N GLN A 136 -8.66 52.57 -33.68
CA GLN A 136 -7.73 52.83 -34.78
C GLN A 136 -8.20 52.13 -36.06
N GLY A 137 -8.38 52.90 -37.10
CA GLY A 137 -8.81 52.47 -38.41
C GLY A 137 -7.87 51.44 -39.05
N GLU A 138 -8.39 50.73 -40.03
CA GLU A 138 -7.68 49.73 -40.84
C GLU A 138 -6.38 50.35 -41.40
N GLN A 139 -5.25 49.97 -40.82
CA GLN A 139 -3.96 50.13 -41.51
C GLN A 139 -3.62 48.76 -42.10
N ASN A 140 -3.82 48.62 -43.41
CA ASN A 140 -3.27 47.54 -44.19
C ASN A 140 -1.75 47.65 -44.19
N ASN A 141 -1.07 47.02 -43.26
CA ASN A 141 0.37 46.90 -43.26
C ASN A 141 0.77 45.45 -43.59
N PRO A 142 1.38 45.21 -44.76
CA PRO A 142 1.72 43.85 -45.21
C PRO A 142 2.82 43.16 -44.41
N GLN A 143 3.40 43.84 -43.45
CA GLN A 143 4.51 43.29 -42.61
C GLN A 143 4.08 42.64 -41.31
N GLU A 144 2.78 42.61 -41.00
CA GLU A 144 2.28 42.04 -39.73
C GLU A 144 1.95 40.55 -39.78
N SER A 145 2.24 39.85 -40.88
CA SER A 145 1.91 38.42 -41.01
C SER A 145 2.74 37.47 -40.11
N HIS A 146 3.70 37.98 -39.35
CA HIS A 146 4.54 37.19 -38.46
C HIS A 146 4.30 37.42 -36.96
N LEU A 147 3.48 38.40 -36.60
CA LEU A 147 3.07 38.59 -35.21
C LEU A 147 1.83 37.75 -34.95
N LYS A 148 1.96 36.79 -34.03
CA LYS A 148 0.81 36.02 -33.53
C LYS A 148 -0.25 37.02 -33.07
N THR A 149 -1.33 37.10 -33.78
CA THR A 149 -2.50 37.95 -33.47
C THR A 149 -3.01 37.60 -32.07
N VAL A 150 -2.94 38.56 -31.17
CA VAL A 150 -3.64 38.49 -29.90
C VAL A 150 -5.13 38.56 -30.19
N ALA A 151 -5.79 37.43 -30.09
CA ALA A 151 -7.23 37.19 -30.18
C ALA A 151 -7.97 38.00 -31.26
N ASP A 152 -8.39 37.35 -32.32
CA ASP A 152 -9.27 37.92 -33.36
C ASP A 152 -10.69 38.31 -32.88
N LYS A 153 -11.01 38.02 -31.61
CA LYS A 153 -12.34 38.29 -31.02
C LYS A 153 -12.20 38.78 -29.58
N ASN A 154 -13.01 39.80 -29.26
CA ASN A 154 -13.24 40.19 -27.88
C ASN A 154 -13.96 39.07 -27.12
N GLY A 155 -13.55 38.75 -25.94
CA GLY A 155 -14.21 37.72 -25.18
C GLY A 155 -13.69 37.59 -23.76
N THR A 156 -14.52 36.99 -22.96
CA THR A 156 -14.14 36.52 -21.62
C THR A 156 -14.40 35.03 -21.55
N SER A 157 -13.54 34.29 -20.94
CA SER A 157 -13.77 32.89 -20.62
C SER A 157 -13.45 32.60 -19.15
N SER A 158 -14.16 31.66 -18.59
CA SER A 158 -13.89 31.15 -17.27
C SER A 158 -14.04 29.64 -17.27
N SER A 159 -13.22 28.97 -16.51
CA SER A 159 -13.26 27.51 -16.31
C SER A 159 -13.15 27.18 -14.84
N VAL A 160 -13.89 26.18 -14.44
CA VAL A 160 -13.83 25.60 -13.09
C VAL A 160 -13.70 24.10 -13.26
N GLY A 161 -12.71 23.50 -12.63
CA GLY A 161 -12.50 22.07 -12.60
C GLY A 161 -12.42 21.58 -11.17
N TYR A 162 -13.08 20.46 -10.89
CA TYR A 162 -12.96 19.73 -9.63
C TYR A 162 -12.77 18.26 -9.95
N GLY A 163 -11.83 17.62 -9.27
CA GLY A 163 -11.62 16.18 -9.34
C GLY A 163 -11.35 15.62 -7.94
N SER A 164 -11.90 14.45 -7.68
CA SER A 164 -11.59 13.68 -6.48
C SER A 164 -11.45 12.21 -6.86
N ASP A 165 -10.51 11.56 -6.23
CA ASP A 165 -10.27 10.13 -6.38
C ASP A 165 -9.85 9.56 -5.02
N SER A 166 -10.35 8.36 -4.69
CA SER A 166 -10.01 7.68 -3.45
C SER A 166 -10.10 6.17 -3.62
N ASP A 167 -9.18 5.45 -3.00
CA ASP A 167 -9.19 4.00 -2.95
C ASP A 167 -8.80 3.49 -1.56
N ASN A 168 -9.40 2.36 -1.18
CA ASN A 168 -9.14 1.66 0.07
C ASN A 168 -8.87 0.20 -0.22
N GLN A 169 -7.71 -0.28 0.22
CA GLN A 169 -7.33 -1.69 0.12
C GLN A 169 -7.00 -2.25 1.49
N SER A 170 -7.41 -3.47 1.73
CA SER A 170 -7.11 -4.18 2.96
C SER A 170 -6.64 -5.60 2.67
N SER A 171 -5.73 -6.08 3.51
CA SER A 171 -5.26 -7.47 3.50
C SER A 171 -5.01 -7.94 4.93
N VAL A 172 -4.78 -9.23 5.10
CA VAL A 172 -4.55 -9.84 6.42
C VAL A 172 -3.26 -10.63 6.38
N THR A 173 -2.32 -10.31 7.28
CA THR A 173 -1.16 -11.14 7.54
C THR A 173 -1.52 -12.16 8.61
N ARG A 174 -1.66 -13.41 8.20
CA ARG A 174 -2.13 -14.48 9.07
C ARG A 174 -1.01 -15.17 9.81
N SER A 175 -1.24 -15.46 11.09
CA SER A 175 -0.42 -16.39 11.85
C SER A 175 -0.61 -17.82 11.34
N GLY A 176 0.45 -18.64 11.36
CA GLY A 176 0.35 -20.01 10.88
C GLY A 176 1.48 -20.93 11.28
N ILE A 177 1.17 -22.22 11.35
CA ILE A 177 2.13 -23.31 11.57
C ILE A 177 1.84 -24.40 10.56
N ASN A 178 2.83 -24.79 9.73
CA ASN A 178 2.61 -25.78 8.67
C ASN A 178 2.81 -27.22 9.15
N ILE A 179 2.07 -27.61 10.16
CA ILE A 179 2.04 -28.98 10.69
C ILE A 179 0.64 -29.34 11.19
N GLN A 180 0.17 -30.55 10.86
CA GLN A 180 -1.14 -31.03 11.33
C GLN A 180 -1.13 -31.39 12.82
N ASN A 181 -0.01 -31.95 13.33
CA ASN A 181 0.12 -32.46 14.70
C ASN A 181 0.75 -31.44 15.63
N ILE A 182 0.08 -30.31 15.84
CA ILE A 182 0.45 -29.34 16.88
C ILE A 182 0.14 -29.97 18.24
N ARG A 183 1.15 -30.00 19.13
CA ARG A 183 1.01 -30.51 20.49
C ARG A 183 0.88 -29.33 21.47
N ILE A 184 -0.30 -29.16 22.05
CA ILE A 184 -0.55 -28.24 23.18
C ILE A 184 -0.71 -29.13 24.40
N THR A 185 0.09 -28.91 25.45
CA THR A 185 0.23 -29.85 26.57
C THR A 185 -0.52 -29.44 27.83
N ASP A 186 -0.91 -28.18 27.95
CA ASP A 186 -1.65 -27.64 29.10
C ASP A 186 -3.03 -27.15 28.67
N GLU A 187 -4.00 -28.06 28.62
CA GLU A 187 -5.37 -27.76 28.19
C GLU A 187 -6.08 -26.76 29.11
N ALA A 188 -5.85 -26.87 30.42
CA ALA A 188 -6.50 -25.98 31.39
C ALA A 188 -6.00 -24.53 31.25
N ALA A 189 -4.68 -24.34 31.15
CA ALA A 189 -4.10 -23.05 30.92
C ALA A 189 -4.44 -22.50 29.53
N GLN A 190 -4.57 -23.36 28.51
CA GLN A 190 -4.97 -22.99 27.17
C GLN A 190 -6.39 -22.36 27.15
N ILE A 191 -7.35 -23.01 27.78
CA ILE A 191 -8.72 -22.51 27.89
C ILE A 191 -8.76 -21.21 28.70
N GLN A 192 -8.04 -21.14 29.80
CA GLN A 192 -7.97 -19.95 30.64
C GLN A 192 -7.39 -18.73 29.87
N LEU A 193 -6.37 -18.97 29.05
CA LEU A 193 -5.65 -17.92 28.32
C LEU A 193 -6.45 -17.41 27.11
N THR A 194 -7.02 -18.34 26.32
CA THR A 194 -7.57 -18.03 25.00
C THR A 194 -9.08 -18.17 24.88
N GLY A 195 -9.73 -18.79 25.88
CA GLY A 195 -11.13 -19.20 25.81
C GLY A 195 -11.40 -20.36 24.85
N LYS A 196 -10.34 -20.97 24.26
CA LYS A 196 -10.43 -22.04 23.27
C LYS A 196 -9.71 -23.30 23.76
N THR A 197 -10.25 -24.46 23.40
CA THR A 197 -9.56 -25.72 23.61
C THR A 197 -8.33 -25.87 22.71
N ALA A 198 -7.43 -26.77 23.05
CA ALA A 198 -6.27 -27.10 22.20
C ALA A 198 -6.73 -27.57 20.80
N ALA A 199 -7.83 -28.32 20.71
CA ALA A 199 -8.38 -28.78 19.43
C ALA A 199 -8.88 -27.61 18.57
N GLN A 200 -9.59 -26.65 19.15
CA GLN A 200 -10.06 -25.45 18.45
C GLN A 200 -8.87 -24.57 17.98
N THR A 201 -7.91 -24.32 18.87
CA THR A 201 -6.72 -23.54 18.52
C THR A 201 -5.92 -24.17 17.38
N LYS A 202 -5.78 -25.50 17.37
CA LYS A 202 -5.12 -26.23 16.27
C LYS A 202 -5.85 -26.08 14.94
N ALA A 203 -7.18 -26.16 14.95
CA ALA A 203 -7.99 -26.01 13.75
C ALA A 203 -7.88 -24.58 13.17
N ASP A 204 -7.81 -23.57 14.04
CA ASP A 204 -7.73 -22.17 13.63
C ASP A 204 -6.37 -21.81 13.03
N ILE A 205 -5.27 -22.36 13.57
CA ILE A 205 -3.91 -21.93 13.20
C ILE A 205 -3.24 -22.80 12.14
N TYR A 206 -3.75 -24.02 11.90
CA TYR A 206 -3.14 -24.89 10.91
C TYR A 206 -3.16 -24.27 9.50
N THR A 207 -1.98 -24.10 8.93
CA THR A 207 -1.81 -23.52 7.60
C THR A 207 -1.55 -24.65 6.60
N ASN A 208 -2.56 -25.02 5.82
CA ASN A 208 -2.44 -25.99 4.74
C ASN A 208 -1.74 -25.41 3.49
N LYS A 209 -1.46 -26.26 2.50
CA LYS A 209 -0.78 -25.88 1.26
C LYS A 209 -1.48 -24.74 0.50
N GLU A 210 -2.80 -24.73 0.46
CA GLU A 210 -3.58 -23.70 -0.25
C GLU A 210 -3.48 -22.34 0.42
N GLN A 211 -3.54 -22.30 1.75
CA GLN A 211 -3.35 -21.07 2.53
C GLN A 211 -1.92 -20.51 2.36
N ARG A 212 -0.90 -21.37 2.27
CA ARG A 212 0.48 -20.97 1.99
C ARG A 212 0.65 -20.37 0.60
N LEU A 213 0.02 -20.96 -0.42
CA LEU A 213 0.04 -20.41 -1.78
C LEU A 213 -0.64 -19.03 -1.85
N GLN A 214 -1.68 -18.80 -1.07
CA GLN A 214 -2.32 -17.49 -0.96
C GLN A 214 -1.38 -16.48 -0.29
N LEU A 215 -0.69 -16.86 0.80
CA LEU A 215 0.31 -16.01 1.47
C LEU A 215 1.48 -15.66 0.53
N GLN A 216 1.99 -16.62 -0.24
CA GLN A 216 3.05 -16.38 -1.22
C GLN A 216 2.60 -15.42 -2.33
N ARG A 217 1.35 -15.54 -2.81
CA ARG A 217 0.81 -14.61 -3.83
C ARG A 217 0.69 -13.18 -3.32
N VAL A 218 0.32 -13.00 -2.06
CA VAL A 218 0.25 -11.65 -1.44
C VAL A 218 1.64 -11.03 -1.33
N VAL A 219 2.66 -11.81 -0.95
CA VAL A 219 4.05 -11.35 -0.88
C VAL A 219 4.60 -11.02 -2.28
N GLU A 220 4.33 -11.84 -3.30
CA GLU A 220 4.74 -11.57 -4.68
C GLU A 220 4.00 -10.36 -5.26
N TYR A 221 2.72 -10.18 -4.96
CA TYR A 221 1.95 -9.01 -5.39
C TYR A 221 2.49 -7.72 -4.75
N GLY A 222 2.83 -7.74 -3.46
CA GLY A 222 3.47 -6.63 -2.77
C GLY A 222 4.85 -6.27 -3.34
N LYS A 223 5.68 -7.27 -3.65
CA LYS A 223 6.98 -7.06 -4.31
C LYS A 223 6.84 -6.47 -5.71
N ASN A 224 5.86 -6.90 -6.48
CA ASN A 224 5.59 -6.37 -7.82
C ASN A 224 5.04 -4.94 -7.79
N LEU A 225 4.26 -4.56 -6.78
CA LEU A 225 3.82 -3.18 -6.57
C LEU A 225 5.01 -2.26 -6.23
N ASN A 226 5.89 -2.68 -5.33
CA ASN A 226 7.10 -1.92 -4.99
C ASN A 226 8.05 -1.72 -6.17
N ILE A 227 8.13 -2.68 -7.07
CA ILE A 227 8.93 -2.55 -8.30
C ILE A 227 8.28 -1.52 -9.25
N LYS A 228 6.96 -1.49 -9.39
CA LYS A 228 6.25 -0.52 -10.23
C LYS A 228 6.34 0.91 -9.69
N VAL A 229 6.24 1.10 -8.39
CA VAL A 229 6.38 2.43 -7.75
C VAL A 229 7.81 2.96 -7.90
N LYS A 230 8.84 2.12 -7.77
CA LYS A 230 10.23 2.54 -8.00
C LYS A 230 10.55 2.90 -9.46
N ILE A 231 9.90 2.30 -10.44
CA ILE A 231 10.13 2.59 -11.86
C ILE A 231 9.45 3.90 -12.29
N THR A 232 8.36 4.29 -11.66
CA THR A 232 7.69 5.58 -11.92
C THR A 232 8.35 6.78 -11.25
N GLU A 233 9.24 6.56 -10.29
CA GLU A 233 10.06 7.64 -9.68
C GLU A 233 11.37 7.94 -10.44
N ILE A 234 11.69 7.19 -11.49
CA ILE A 234 12.96 7.31 -12.26
C ILE A 234 12.73 7.92 -13.67
N GLU A 235 11.49 8.16 -14.09
CA GLU A 235 11.14 8.93 -15.29
C GLU A 235 10.61 10.34 -14.93
#